data_6a39cfce2d16cdd5636f96f63b980b0e
#
_entry.id   6a39cfce2d16cdd5636f96f63b980b0e
#
_cell.length_a   1.000
_cell.length_b   1.000
_cell.length_c   1.000
_cell.angle_alpha   90.00
_cell.angle_beta   90.00
_cell.angle_gamma   90.00
#
_symmetry.space_group_name_H-M   'P 1'
#
loop_
_entity.id
_entity.type
_entity.pdbx_description
1 polymer ?
#
loop_
_entity_poly.entity_id
_entity_poly.type
_entity_poly.pdbx_seq_one_letter_code
_entity_poly.pdbx_strand_id
1 'polypeptide(L)'
;VKALKPLLAAALLLTVLAACGGTGAASTGDAKTVTVYTADGLAEWYQTRFAAFTEKTGTKVQVVEAGSGEVVSRLQKEKSNPQADVVVTLPPFIQKAAADGLLQPYAVPGSDQVKGLKADNYVTVVDNYLNFIANQKAGGPKTFDDLLDPRFKGKVQYSTPGQAGDGTAVLLLLQHLLGKQGALDYLGKLEANNVGPSASTGKLQPKVSKGEIWVANGDVQMNLASIANDKSAFGLFFPATKDGKRTTVSLPYVMGLGANAPNADGGKQLMDYLLSADAQQTVSGDAFGIPARSDVKPADANYQAVEKAVDGVEIWQPDWSAVLADLDADVAAYTKAVQG
;
A
#
# COMPACT_ATOMS: atom_id res chain seq x y z
N VAL A 1 25.98 1.32 70.96
CA VAL A 1 26.67 2.46 71.59
C VAL A 1 26.79 3.61 70.59
N LYS A 2 26.08 4.74 70.93
CA LYS A 2 26.23 6.15 70.46
C LYS A 2 26.00 6.42 68.98
N ALA A 3 24.93 6.96 68.54
CA ALA A 3 24.34 8.32 68.62
C ALA A 3 25.31 9.47 68.28
N LEU A 4 25.01 10.18 67.17
CA LEU A 4 24.99 11.65 67.11
C LEU A 4 24.37 12.15 65.78
N LYS A 5 23.29 12.90 65.91
CA LYS A 5 22.82 14.00 65.03
C LYS A 5 23.57 15.28 65.49
N PRO A 6 23.51 16.47 64.88
CA PRO A 6 22.52 17.09 63.97
C PRO A 6 23.12 18.07 62.91
N LEU A 7 22.41 18.73 62.05
CA LEU A 7 21.99 20.11 62.04
C LEU A 7 21.59 20.61 60.60
N LEU A 8 20.41 21.16 60.57
CA LEU A 8 19.75 22.12 59.72
C LEU A 8 20.67 23.12 58.97
N ALA A 9 20.24 23.44 57.72
CA ALA A 9 20.15 24.81 57.22
C ALA A 9 19.06 24.91 56.14
N ALA A 10 18.02 25.65 56.46
CA ALA A 10 16.94 26.05 55.56
C ALA A 10 17.42 27.22 54.72
N ALA A 11 17.16 27.17 53.41
CA ALA A 11 17.17 28.34 52.54
C ALA A 11 15.88 28.39 51.72
N LEU A 12 14.99 29.28 52.10
CA LEU A 12 13.85 29.74 51.32
C LEU A 12 14.34 30.47 50.07
N LEU A 13 13.91 30.05 48.89
CA LEU A 13 13.90 30.90 47.69
C LEU A 13 12.53 30.89 47.08
N LEU A 14 11.86 32.03 47.17
CA LEU A 14 10.65 32.39 46.43
C LEU A 14 10.93 32.31 44.93
N THR A 15 10.13 31.55 44.19
CA THR A 15 10.06 31.70 42.74
C THR A 15 8.67 32.15 42.35
N VAL A 16 8.69 33.26 41.66
CA VAL A 16 7.58 34.00 41.07
C VAL A 16 6.86 33.12 40.06
N LEU A 17 5.53 32.96 40.21
CA LEU A 17 4.64 32.47 39.15
C LEU A 17 4.53 33.54 38.08
N ALA A 18 5.15 33.34 36.93
CA ALA A 18 4.78 34.01 35.70
C ALA A 18 3.77 33.12 34.94
N ALA A 19 2.49 33.43 35.04
CA ALA A 19 1.46 32.90 34.18
C ALA A 19 1.62 33.57 32.79
N CYS A 20 2.13 32.85 31.80
CA CYS A 20 1.96 33.19 30.41
C CYS A 20 1.02 32.19 29.77
N GLY A 21 -0.13 32.69 29.29
CA GLY A 21 -1.07 31.93 28.51
C GLY A 21 -0.40 31.37 27.24
N GLY A 22 -0.28 30.07 27.16
CA GLY A 22 0.19 29.38 25.96
C GLY A 22 -0.98 29.20 25.00
N THR A 23 -0.98 29.99 23.94
CA THR A 23 -1.63 29.62 22.67
C THR A 23 -1.10 28.27 22.22
N GLY A 24 -2.02 27.35 21.88
CA GLY A 24 -1.67 26.00 21.43
C GLY A 24 -0.60 26.05 20.32
N ALA A 25 0.59 25.62 20.65
CA ALA A 25 1.61 25.36 19.65
C ALA A 25 1.15 24.12 18.87
N ALA A 26 0.79 24.32 17.62
CA ALA A 26 0.79 23.24 16.65
C ALA A 26 2.15 22.54 16.77
N SER A 27 2.16 21.23 16.88
CA SER A 27 3.37 20.41 16.87
C SER A 27 4.08 20.69 15.55
N THR A 28 5.07 21.58 15.55
CA THR A 28 5.99 21.71 14.42
C THR A 28 6.80 20.44 14.41
N GLY A 29 6.46 19.52 13.48
CA GLY A 29 7.29 18.37 13.17
C GLY A 29 8.74 18.81 13.01
N ASP A 30 9.69 17.97 13.39
CA ASP A 30 11.11 18.26 13.18
C ASP A 30 11.31 18.51 11.66
N ALA A 31 11.64 19.75 11.31
CA ALA A 31 11.83 20.16 9.91
C ALA A 31 12.87 19.32 9.15
N LYS A 32 13.61 18.46 9.86
CA LYS A 32 14.57 17.49 9.32
C LYS A 32 14.00 16.07 9.15
N THR A 33 12.72 15.87 9.36
CA THR A 33 12.08 14.56 9.20
C THR A 33 10.84 14.69 8.30
N VAL A 34 10.70 13.79 7.34
CA VAL A 34 9.50 13.59 6.51
C VAL A 34 8.86 12.27 6.90
N THR A 35 7.58 12.30 7.25
CA THR A 35 6.80 11.11 7.59
C THR A 35 5.98 10.65 6.38
N VAL A 36 6.23 9.41 5.93
CA VAL A 36 5.52 8.77 4.82
C VAL A 36 4.56 7.73 5.37
N TYR A 37 3.27 7.89 5.10
CA TYR A 37 2.28 6.84 5.30
C TYR A 37 2.10 6.09 3.99
N THR A 38 2.37 4.79 4.00
CA THR A 38 2.39 3.99 2.77
C THR A 38 1.65 2.67 2.90
N ALA A 39 1.03 2.24 1.78
CA ALA A 39 0.66 0.85 1.61
C ALA A 39 1.91 -0.03 1.56
N ASP A 40 1.78 -1.29 2.01
CA ASP A 40 2.84 -2.29 1.92
C ASP A 40 3.23 -2.58 0.45
N GLY A 41 4.51 -2.94 0.22
CA GLY A 41 4.99 -3.45 -1.06
C GLY A 41 6.24 -2.80 -1.66
N LEU A 42 6.60 -1.58 -1.34
CA LEU A 42 7.76 -0.89 -1.93
C LEU A 42 8.98 -0.79 -0.99
N ALA A 43 9.06 -1.65 0.02
CA ALA A 43 10.04 -1.51 1.12
C ALA A 43 11.50 -1.47 0.62
N GLU A 44 11.90 -2.33 -0.33
CA GLU A 44 13.27 -2.39 -0.85
C GLU A 44 13.64 -1.11 -1.62
N TRP A 45 12.71 -0.61 -2.45
CA TRP A 45 12.93 0.64 -3.17
C TRP A 45 13.01 1.83 -2.21
N TYR A 46 12.11 1.88 -1.23
CA TYR A 46 12.14 2.93 -0.21
C TYR A 46 13.44 2.93 0.57
N GLN A 47 13.92 1.76 0.98
CA GLN A 47 15.17 1.66 1.76
C GLN A 47 16.34 2.33 1.03
N THR A 48 16.53 2.03 -0.24
CA THR A 48 17.61 2.61 -1.04
C THR A 48 17.36 4.07 -1.39
N ARG A 49 16.14 4.44 -1.75
CA ARG A 49 15.81 5.82 -2.17
C ARG A 49 15.79 6.77 -1.00
N PHE A 50 15.22 6.38 0.14
CA PHE A 50 15.17 7.25 1.32
C PHE A 50 16.56 7.45 1.95
N ALA A 51 17.42 6.45 1.91
CA ALA A 51 18.83 6.61 2.30
C ALA A 51 19.55 7.64 1.41
N ALA A 52 19.42 7.51 0.08
CA ALA A 52 20.01 8.44 -0.88
C ALA A 52 19.40 9.86 -0.77
N PHE A 53 18.11 9.98 -0.54
CA PHE A 53 17.44 11.27 -0.28
C PHE A 53 18.01 11.91 0.99
N THR A 54 18.14 11.15 2.07
CA THR A 54 18.70 11.64 3.34
C THR A 54 20.15 12.10 3.19
N GLU A 55 20.98 11.34 2.48
CA GLU A 55 22.36 11.71 2.18
C GLU A 55 22.41 13.04 1.40
N LYS A 56 21.56 13.20 0.40
CA LYS A 56 21.53 14.39 -0.46
C LYS A 56 21.00 15.63 0.23
N THR A 57 20.02 15.51 1.12
CA THR A 57 19.26 16.65 1.67
C THR A 57 19.48 16.89 3.16
N GLY A 58 20.01 15.92 3.89
CA GLY A 58 20.06 15.91 5.35
C GLY A 58 18.71 15.64 6.02
N THR A 59 17.63 15.45 5.25
CA THR A 59 16.27 15.20 5.75
C THR A 59 16.03 13.69 5.91
N LYS A 60 15.69 13.25 7.10
CA LYS A 60 15.35 11.85 7.38
C LYS A 60 13.96 11.51 6.86
N VAL A 61 13.75 10.26 6.48
CA VAL A 61 12.43 9.75 6.11
C VAL A 61 12.01 8.70 7.13
N GLN A 62 10.83 8.90 7.72
CA GLN A 62 10.19 7.94 8.61
C GLN A 62 9.01 7.30 7.88
N VAL A 63 8.93 5.97 7.89
CA VAL A 63 7.88 5.21 7.19
C VAL A 63 6.91 4.62 8.19
N VAL A 64 5.63 4.76 7.90
CA VAL A 64 4.53 4.07 8.59
C VAL A 64 3.78 3.27 7.54
N GLU A 65 3.92 1.94 7.61
CA GLU A 65 3.35 1.01 6.65
C GLU A 65 2.07 0.38 7.21
N ALA A 66 1.04 0.29 6.37
CA ALA A 66 -0.26 -0.30 6.70
C ALA A 66 -1.00 -0.75 5.43
N GLY A 67 -2.15 -1.42 5.57
CA GLY A 67 -3.04 -1.66 4.43
C GLY A 67 -3.58 -0.36 3.84
N SER A 68 -3.88 -0.34 2.54
CA SER A 68 -4.29 0.88 1.82
C SER A 68 -5.47 1.61 2.46
N GLY A 69 -6.52 0.87 2.89
CA GLY A 69 -7.67 1.45 3.59
C GLY A 69 -7.33 1.88 5.02
N GLU A 70 -6.39 1.19 5.68
CA GLU A 70 -5.93 1.58 7.02
C GLU A 70 -5.15 2.89 6.98
N VAL A 71 -4.32 3.13 5.94
CA VAL A 71 -3.65 4.41 5.70
C VAL A 71 -4.68 5.54 5.67
N VAL A 72 -5.74 5.42 4.86
CA VAL A 72 -6.78 6.45 4.76
C VAL A 72 -7.55 6.62 6.08
N SER A 73 -7.92 5.50 6.72
CA SER A 73 -8.59 5.55 8.03
C SER A 73 -7.76 6.27 9.10
N ARG A 74 -6.44 6.09 9.07
CA ARG A 74 -5.52 6.76 9.96
C ARG A 74 -5.44 8.26 9.68
N LEU A 75 -5.31 8.65 8.41
CA LEU A 75 -5.36 10.07 8.01
C LEU A 75 -6.65 10.75 8.47
N GLN A 76 -7.81 10.08 8.35
CA GLN A 76 -9.09 10.60 8.82
C GLN A 76 -9.09 10.84 10.33
N LYS A 77 -8.59 9.91 11.13
CA LYS A 77 -8.50 10.03 12.59
C LYS A 77 -7.55 11.14 13.02
N GLU A 78 -6.50 11.37 12.25
CA GLU A 78 -5.47 12.38 12.51
C GLU A 78 -5.75 13.73 11.85
N LYS A 79 -6.92 13.91 11.19
CA LYS A 79 -7.25 15.11 10.40
C LYS A 79 -7.12 16.43 11.17
N SER A 80 -7.40 16.42 12.49
CA SER A 80 -7.24 17.60 13.37
C SER A 80 -5.80 17.83 13.84
N ASN A 81 -4.93 16.83 13.71
CA ASN A 81 -3.51 16.89 14.07
C ASN A 81 -2.71 15.98 13.11
N PRO A 82 -2.55 16.39 11.83
CA PRO A 82 -1.90 15.57 10.81
C PRO A 82 -0.48 15.17 11.20
N GLN A 83 -0.11 13.93 10.85
CA GLN A 83 1.21 13.37 11.13
C GLN A 83 1.96 12.99 9.84
N ALA A 84 1.22 12.74 8.75
CA ALA A 84 1.80 12.35 7.48
C ALA A 84 2.16 13.57 6.63
N ASP A 85 3.37 13.58 6.07
CA ASP A 85 3.79 14.55 5.08
C ASP A 85 3.50 14.05 3.66
N VAL A 86 3.83 12.78 3.40
CA VAL A 86 3.57 12.13 2.12
C VAL A 86 2.72 10.88 2.36
N VAL A 87 1.74 10.70 1.50
CA VAL A 87 0.83 9.54 1.51
C VAL A 87 1.07 8.75 0.23
N VAL A 88 1.29 7.43 0.34
CA VAL A 88 1.36 6.52 -0.80
C VAL A 88 0.37 5.39 -0.58
N THR A 89 -0.61 5.26 -1.45
CA THR A 89 -1.60 4.19 -1.34
C THR A 89 -2.09 3.75 -2.72
N LEU A 90 -2.88 2.70 -2.76
CA LEU A 90 -3.44 2.15 -3.99
C LEU A 90 -4.81 2.77 -4.30
N PRO A 91 -5.27 2.82 -5.56
CA PRO A 91 -6.64 3.16 -5.87
C PRO A 91 -7.60 2.04 -5.37
N PRO A 92 -8.84 2.33 -4.98
CA PRO A 92 -9.48 3.66 -4.98
C PRO A 92 -9.17 4.51 -3.74
N PHE A 93 -8.28 4.08 -2.84
CA PHE A 93 -8.04 4.72 -1.55
C PHE A 93 -7.35 6.09 -1.68
N ILE A 94 -6.49 6.29 -2.70
CA ILE A 94 -5.92 7.62 -2.95
C ILE A 94 -6.99 8.61 -3.38
N GLN A 95 -7.96 8.18 -4.21
CA GLN A 95 -9.09 9.02 -4.60
C GLN A 95 -10.00 9.31 -3.42
N LYS A 96 -10.19 8.33 -2.51
CA LYS A 96 -10.93 8.54 -1.25
C LYS A 96 -10.22 9.55 -0.36
N ALA A 97 -8.91 9.44 -0.19
CA ALA A 97 -8.13 10.42 0.57
C ALA A 97 -8.26 11.83 -0.03
N ALA A 98 -8.22 11.96 -1.35
CA ALA A 98 -8.42 13.22 -2.06
C ALA A 98 -9.83 13.78 -1.85
N ALA A 99 -10.88 12.97 -2.01
CA ALA A 99 -12.27 13.36 -1.84
C ALA A 99 -12.60 13.79 -0.40
N ASP A 100 -11.98 13.15 0.61
CA ASP A 100 -12.15 13.46 2.03
C ASP A 100 -11.32 14.69 2.48
N GLY A 101 -10.58 15.33 1.56
CA GLY A 101 -9.73 16.50 1.83
C GLY A 101 -8.54 16.18 2.74
N LEU A 102 -7.97 14.96 2.58
CA LEU A 102 -6.81 14.49 3.33
C LEU A 102 -5.49 14.72 2.57
N LEU A 103 -5.58 15.18 1.33
CA LEU A 103 -4.45 15.57 0.49
C LEU A 103 -4.56 17.04 0.09
N GLN A 104 -3.42 17.70 -0.07
CA GLN A 104 -3.36 19.06 -0.60
C GLN A 104 -2.79 19.08 -2.02
N PRO A 105 -3.16 20.06 -2.86
CA PRO A 105 -2.64 20.16 -4.21
C PRO A 105 -1.12 20.37 -4.22
N TYR A 106 -0.46 19.60 -5.08
CA TYR A 106 0.95 19.77 -5.40
C TYR A 106 1.27 19.20 -6.77
N ALA A 107 1.69 20.05 -7.70
CA ALA A 107 2.13 19.64 -9.03
C ALA A 107 3.59 19.15 -8.95
N VAL A 108 3.78 17.84 -8.91
CA VAL A 108 5.12 17.23 -8.85
C VAL A 108 5.83 17.42 -10.21
N PRO A 109 7.05 17.98 -10.25
CA PRO A 109 7.83 18.10 -11.48
C PRO A 109 7.98 16.76 -12.21
N GLY A 110 7.73 16.74 -13.51
CA GLY A 110 7.75 15.53 -14.33
C GLY A 110 6.45 14.72 -14.31
N SER A 111 5.40 15.17 -13.62
CA SER A 111 4.08 14.51 -13.65
C SER A 111 3.40 14.53 -15.03
N ASP A 112 3.81 15.42 -15.93
CA ASP A 112 3.42 15.40 -17.34
C ASP A 112 3.85 14.14 -18.07
N GLN A 113 4.97 13.52 -17.67
CA GLN A 113 5.47 12.26 -18.19
C GLN A 113 4.76 11.03 -17.63
N VAL A 114 3.93 11.16 -16.60
CA VAL A 114 3.21 10.04 -15.99
C VAL A 114 1.99 9.67 -16.83
N LYS A 115 1.90 8.40 -17.24
CA LYS A 115 0.74 7.84 -17.97
C LYS A 115 -0.37 7.32 -17.06
N GLY A 116 -0.03 7.00 -15.81
CA GLY A 116 -0.96 6.45 -14.81
C GLY A 116 -1.92 7.50 -14.23
N LEU A 117 -2.47 7.19 -13.07
CA LEU A 117 -3.38 8.05 -12.35
C LEU A 117 -2.69 9.32 -11.89
N LYS A 118 -3.31 10.46 -12.18
CA LYS A 118 -2.87 11.79 -11.71
C LYS A 118 -4.04 12.76 -11.61
N ALA A 119 -3.95 13.63 -10.62
CA ALA A 119 -4.83 14.77 -10.39
C ALA A 119 -4.03 15.91 -9.76
N ASP A 120 -4.68 16.99 -9.39
CA ASP A 120 -4.01 18.15 -8.78
C ASP A 120 -3.31 17.82 -7.45
N ASN A 121 -3.73 16.75 -6.76
CA ASN A 121 -3.28 16.40 -5.42
C ASN A 121 -2.72 14.98 -5.30
N TYR A 122 -2.58 14.23 -6.40
CA TYR A 122 -1.90 12.94 -6.40
C TYR A 122 -1.32 12.57 -7.78
N VAL A 123 -0.33 11.70 -7.77
CA VAL A 123 0.33 11.19 -8.99
C VAL A 123 0.82 9.76 -8.78
N THR A 124 0.69 8.90 -9.80
CA THR A 124 1.31 7.56 -9.80
C THR A 124 2.83 7.66 -9.64
N VAL A 125 3.38 6.83 -8.76
CA VAL A 125 4.83 6.74 -8.52
C VAL A 125 5.43 5.42 -8.98
N VAL A 126 4.68 4.31 -8.89
CA VAL A 126 5.05 2.98 -9.42
C VAL A 126 3.81 2.33 -9.98
N ASP A 127 3.87 1.79 -11.20
CA ASP A 127 2.77 1.00 -11.77
C ASP A 127 2.94 -0.49 -11.42
N ASN A 128 1.83 -1.21 -11.31
CA ASN A 128 1.79 -2.58 -10.83
C ASN A 128 0.47 -3.28 -11.20
N TYR A 129 0.39 -4.59 -10.98
CA TYR A 129 -0.75 -5.41 -11.32
C TYR A 129 -1.09 -6.40 -10.21
N LEU A 130 -2.38 -6.60 -9.94
CA LEU A 130 -2.87 -7.65 -9.06
C LEU A 130 -2.48 -9.02 -9.61
N ASN A 131 -2.09 -9.96 -8.74
CA ASN A 131 -1.96 -11.37 -9.09
C ASN A 131 -2.27 -12.28 -7.90
N PHE A 132 -2.11 -13.59 -8.11
CA PHE A 132 -2.19 -14.58 -7.06
C PHE A 132 -0.88 -15.36 -6.97
N ILE A 133 -0.61 -15.89 -5.77
CA ILE A 133 0.53 -16.78 -5.52
C ILE A 133 0.05 -18.14 -5.02
N ALA A 134 0.77 -19.17 -5.39
CA ALA A 134 0.48 -20.53 -4.97
C ALA A 134 1.74 -21.27 -4.53
N ASN A 135 1.69 -21.89 -3.35
CA ASN A 135 2.69 -22.85 -2.91
C ASN A 135 2.61 -24.13 -3.75
N GLN A 136 3.72 -24.87 -3.89
CA GLN A 136 3.73 -26.14 -4.62
C GLN A 136 2.68 -27.14 -4.12
N LYS A 137 2.34 -27.12 -2.83
CA LYS A 137 1.29 -27.95 -2.23
C LYS A 137 -0.11 -27.69 -2.81
N ALA A 138 -0.32 -26.53 -3.43
CA ALA A 138 -1.59 -26.19 -4.06
C ALA A 138 -1.88 -27.02 -5.33
N GLY A 139 -0.87 -27.71 -5.89
CA GLY A 139 -1.05 -28.51 -7.10
C GLY A 139 -1.35 -27.69 -8.35
N GLY A 140 -0.90 -26.40 -8.39
CA GLY A 140 -0.96 -25.53 -9.56
C GLY A 140 -2.39 -25.13 -9.97
N PRO A 141 -3.18 -24.46 -9.12
CA PRO A 141 -4.50 -23.93 -9.53
C PRO A 141 -4.33 -22.97 -10.72
N LYS A 142 -5.28 -23.00 -11.67
CA LYS A 142 -5.21 -22.21 -12.91
C LYS A 142 -6.41 -21.30 -13.09
N THR A 143 -7.54 -21.62 -12.47
CA THR A 143 -8.82 -20.92 -12.67
C THR A 143 -9.38 -20.43 -11.33
N PHE A 144 -10.31 -19.50 -11.39
CA PHE A 144 -11.08 -19.11 -10.21
C PHE A 144 -11.89 -20.29 -9.64
N ASP A 145 -12.42 -21.16 -10.50
CA ASP A 145 -13.18 -22.34 -10.07
C ASP A 145 -12.30 -23.34 -9.30
N ASP A 146 -11.02 -23.48 -9.65
CA ASP A 146 -10.10 -24.36 -8.92
C ASP A 146 -9.96 -23.97 -7.45
N LEU A 147 -10.06 -22.66 -7.14
CA LEU A 147 -9.95 -22.16 -5.76
C LEU A 147 -11.17 -22.52 -4.89
N LEU A 148 -12.27 -22.93 -5.52
CA LEU A 148 -13.47 -23.39 -4.82
C LEU A 148 -13.42 -24.89 -4.47
N ASP A 149 -12.42 -25.65 -4.94
CA ASP A 149 -12.25 -27.06 -4.62
C ASP A 149 -12.10 -27.25 -3.10
N PRO A 150 -12.85 -28.19 -2.48
CA PRO A 150 -12.78 -28.48 -1.04
C PRO A 150 -11.38 -28.84 -0.52
N ARG A 151 -10.45 -29.28 -1.40
CA ARG A 151 -9.05 -29.52 -1.02
C ARG A 151 -8.35 -28.29 -0.45
N PHE A 152 -8.84 -27.11 -0.78
CA PHE A 152 -8.32 -25.82 -0.30
C PHE A 152 -8.93 -25.36 1.02
N LYS A 153 -9.76 -26.15 1.68
CA LYS A 153 -10.38 -25.78 2.95
C LYS A 153 -9.33 -25.35 3.99
N GLY A 154 -9.40 -24.10 4.45
CA GLY A 154 -8.43 -23.50 5.35
C GLY A 154 -7.01 -23.36 4.73
N LYS A 155 -6.92 -23.23 3.39
CA LYS A 155 -5.66 -23.10 2.65
C LYS A 155 -5.63 -21.94 1.68
N VAL A 156 -6.72 -21.19 1.55
CA VAL A 156 -6.78 -19.92 0.83
C VAL A 156 -6.84 -18.78 1.85
N GLN A 157 -6.14 -17.72 1.61
CA GLN A 157 -6.34 -16.45 2.31
C GLN A 157 -6.14 -15.32 1.33
N TYR A 158 -7.09 -14.40 1.30
CA TYR A 158 -6.95 -13.15 0.55
C TYR A 158 -7.05 -11.96 1.50
N SER A 159 -6.38 -10.87 1.15
CA SER A 159 -6.46 -9.65 1.94
C SER A 159 -7.87 -9.03 1.83
N THR A 160 -8.32 -8.41 2.91
CA THR A 160 -9.71 -8.01 3.09
C THR A 160 -10.05 -6.79 2.25
N PRO A 161 -11.08 -6.87 1.36
CA PRO A 161 -11.63 -5.70 0.68
C PRO A 161 -11.99 -4.59 1.65
N GLY A 162 -11.69 -3.34 1.28
CA GLY A 162 -11.90 -2.16 2.13
C GLY A 162 -10.76 -1.87 3.12
N GLN A 163 -9.94 -2.86 3.47
CA GLN A 163 -8.78 -2.70 4.36
C GLN A 163 -7.46 -2.71 3.59
N ALA A 164 -7.29 -3.67 2.70
CA ALA A 164 -6.12 -3.79 1.84
C ALA A 164 -6.48 -3.44 0.38
N GLY A 165 -5.55 -2.79 -0.33
CA GLY A 165 -5.72 -2.40 -1.73
C GLY A 165 -5.90 -3.60 -2.64
N ASP A 166 -5.01 -4.59 -2.53
CA ASP A 166 -5.09 -5.82 -3.33
C ASP A 166 -6.35 -6.65 -3.05
N GLY A 167 -6.81 -6.69 -1.79
CA GLY A 167 -8.07 -7.34 -1.45
C GLY A 167 -9.26 -6.65 -2.10
N THR A 168 -9.25 -5.31 -2.10
CA THR A 168 -10.25 -4.52 -2.82
C THR A 168 -10.16 -4.76 -4.32
N ALA A 169 -8.96 -4.85 -4.88
CA ALA A 169 -8.74 -5.18 -6.28
C ALA A 169 -9.26 -6.57 -6.65
N VAL A 170 -9.17 -7.58 -5.75
CA VAL A 170 -9.79 -8.90 -5.96
C VAL A 170 -11.30 -8.77 -6.09
N LEU A 171 -11.96 -8.02 -5.19
CA LEU A 171 -13.41 -7.79 -5.28
C LEU A 171 -13.79 -7.11 -6.60
N LEU A 172 -13.07 -6.05 -6.98
CA LEU A 172 -13.32 -5.30 -8.21
C LEU A 172 -13.10 -6.14 -9.48
N LEU A 173 -12.02 -6.94 -9.50
CA LEU A 173 -11.75 -7.84 -10.63
C LEU A 173 -12.87 -8.88 -10.78
N LEU A 174 -13.32 -9.48 -9.69
CA LEU A 174 -14.45 -10.41 -9.73
C LEU A 174 -15.75 -9.74 -10.17
N GLN A 175 -16.00 -8.50 -9.73
CA GLN A 175 -17.15 -7.72 -10.22
C GLN A 175 -17.07 -7.43 -11.72
N HIS A 176 -15.87 -7.12 -12.23
CA HIS A 176 -15.65 -6.92 -13.66
C HIS A 176 -15.92 -8.21 -14.48
N LEU A 177 -15.47 -9.35 -13.97
CA LEU A 177 -15.57 -10.63 -14.67
C LEU A 177 -16.94 -11.29 -14.54
N LEU A 178 -17.63 -11.14 -13.42
CA LEU A 178 -18.83 -11.91 -13.05
C LEU A 178 -20.06 -11.03 -12.79
N GLY A 179 -19.92 -9.71 -12.83
CA GLY A 179 -20.89 -8.75 -12.32
C GLY A 179 -20.93 -8.70 -10.79
N LYS A 180 -21.55 -7.66 -10.22
CA LYS A 180 -21.56 -7.44 -8.76
C LYS A 180 -22.11 -8.64 -7.99
N GLN A 181 -23.27 -9.18 -8.36
CA GLN A 181 -23.86 -10.32 -7.67
C GLN A 181 -23.02 -11.60 -7.85
N GLY A 182 -22.51 -11.87 -9.06
CA GLY A 182 -21.65 -13.03 -9.33
C GLY A 182 -20.36 -13.00 -8.51
N ALA A 183 -19.77 -11.83 -8.28
CA ALA A 183 -18.62 -11.65 -7.40
C ALA A 183 -18.94 -12.00 -5.95
N LEU A 184 -20.07 -11.52 -5.43
CA LEU A 184 -20.52 -11.82 -4.06
C LEU A 184 -20.80 -13.30 -3.88
N ASP A 185 -21.49 -13.94 -4.84
CA ASP A 185 -21.77 -15.38 -4.84
C ASP A 185 -20.47 -16.21 -4.86
N TYR A 186 -19.48 -15.79 -5.66
CA TYR A 186 -18.18 -16.44 -5.73
C TYR A 186 -17.42 -16.30 -4.41
N LEU A 187 -17.31 -15.09 -3.86
CA LEU A 187 -16.59 -14.83 -2.60
C LEU A 187 -17.25 -15.52 -1.40
N GLY A 188 -18.58 -15.56 -1.36
CA GLY A 188 -19.30 -16.35 -0.35
C GLY A 188 -19.00 -17.85 -0.42
N LYS A 189 -18.84 -18.41 -1.63
CA LYS A 189 -18.39 -19.82 -1.79
C LYS A 189 -16.92 -20.00 -1.40
N LEU A 190 -16.06 -19.05 -1.77
CA LEU A 190 -14.63 -19.08 -1.48
C LEU A 190 -14.37 -19.01 0.03
N GLU A 191 -15.27 -18.41 0.79
CA GLU A 191 -15.15 -18.31 2.26
C GLU A 191 -15.07 -19.66 2.94
N ALA A 192 -15.66 -20.72 2.38
CA ALA A 192 -15.50 -22.10 2.87
C ALA A 192 -14.04 -22.58 2.86
N ASN A 193 -13.21 -22.03 2.00
CA ASN A 193 -11.79 -22.35 1.86
C ASN A 193 -10.87 -21.29 2.51
N ASN A 194 -11.42 -20.10 2.83
CA ASN A 194 -10.66 -18.99 3.40
C ASN A 194 -10.27 -19.24 4.86
N VAL A 195 -9.07 -18.82 5.23
CA VAL A 195 -8.58 -18.85 6.62
C VAL A 195 -9.19 -17.73 7.46
N GLY A 196 -9.63 -16.66 6.82
CA GLY A 196 -10.18 -15.49 7.47
C GLY A 196 -9.51 -14.19 7.03
N PRO A 197 -9.90 -13.06 7.62
CA PRO A 197 -9.48 -11.74 7.15
C PRO A 197 -7.98 -11.47 7.29
N SER A 198 -7.46 -10.60 6.42
CA SER A 198 -6.11 -10.03 6.52
C SER A 198 -6.15 -8.55 6.10
N ALA A 199 -5.77 -7.64 6.99
CA ALA A 199 -5.72 -6.21 6.71
C ALA A 199 -4.50 -5.81 5.85
N SER A 200 -3.52 -6.70 5.68
CA SER A 200 -2.29 -6.47 4.93
C SER A 200 -2.02 -7.62 3.97
N THR A 201 -1.69 -7.30 2.72
CA THR A 201 -1.32 -8.28 1.69
C THR A 201 0.07 -8.84 1.92
N GLY A 202 1.03 -8.03 2.33
CA GLY A 202 2.41 -8.44 2.62
C GLY A 202 2.52 -9.52 3.69
N LYS A 203 1.57 -9.62 4.62
CA LYS A 203 1.52 -10.67 5.64
C LYS A 203 1.14 -12.06 5.10
N LEU A 204 0.65 -12.16 3.87
CA LEU A 204 0.23 -13.43 3.26
C LEU A 204 1.40 -14.20 2.65
N GLN A 205 2.37 -13.51 2.05
CA GLN A 205 3.51 -14.12 1.37
C GLN A 205 4.30 -15.11 2.24
N PRO A 206 4.71 -14.76 3.48
CA PRO A 206 5.43 -15.69 4.35
C PRO A 206 4.62 -16.94 4.68
N LYS A 207 3.29 -16.82 4.82
CA LYS A 207 2.41 -17.95 5.09
C LYS A 207 2.32 -18.91 3.90
N VAL A 208 2.21 -18.35 2.67
CA VAL A 208 2.23 -19.16 1.45
C VAL A 208 3.60 -19.82 1.28
N SER A 209 4.69 -19.07 1.45
CA SER A 209 6.05 -19.60 1.34
C SER A 209 6.30 -20.79 2.28
N LYS A 210 5.84 -20.70 3.53
CA LYS A 210 5.94 -21.79 4.53
C LYS A 210 4.92 -22.93 4.29
N GLY A 211 3.93 -22.73 3.41
CA GLY A 211 2.86 -23.69 3.15
C GLY A 211 1.85 -23.80 4.31
N GLU A 212 1.73 -22.79 5.15
CA GLU A 212 0.68 -22.64 6.17
C GLU A 212 -0.68 -22.47 5.47
N ILE A 213 -0.73 -21.57 4.51
CA ILE A 213 -1.76 -21.49 3.47
C ILE A 213 -1.14 -21.84 2.12
N TRP A 214 -1.96 -22.17 1.14
CA TRP A 214 -1.46 -22.61 -0.17
C TRP A 214 -1.65 -21.57 -1.26
N VAL A 215 -2.64 -20.73 -1.14
CA VAL A 215 -2.97 -19.70 -2.12
C VAL A 215 -3.28 -18.37 -1.42
N ALA A 216 -2.77 -17.30 -1.98
CA ALA A 216 -3.13 -15.94 -1.58
C ALA A 216 -3.15 -15.00 -2.79
N ASN A 217 -3.81 -13.84 -2.64
CA ASN A 217 -3.63 -12.72 -3.55
C ASN A 217 -2.39 -11.90 -3.18
N GLY A 218 -1.96 -11.07 -4.10
CA GLY A 218 -0.88 -10.12 -3.97
C GLY A 218 -0.74 -9.29 -5.24
N ASP A 219 0.36 -8.63 -5.39
CA ASP A 219 0.71 -7.95 -6.62
C ASP A 219 2.00 -8.50 -7.25
N VAL A 220 2.18 -8.25 -8.54
CA VAL A 220 3.31 -8.81 -9.31
C VAL A 220 4.64 -8.35 -8.74
N GLN A 221 4.75 -7.06 -8.45
CA GLN A 221 5.96 -6.43 -7.95
C GLN A 221 6.42 -7.06 -6.62
N MET A 222 5.57 -7.02 -5.62
CA MET A 222 5.87 -7.53 -4.27
C MET A 222 6.17 -9.03 -4.28
N ASN A 223 5.45 -9.79 -5.10
CA ASN A 223 5.63 -11.24 -5.18
C ASN A 223 6.91 -11.65 -5.91
N LEU A 224 7.29 -10.96 -7.00
CA LEU A 224 8.58 -11.18 -7.67
C LEU A 224 9.75 -10.78 -6.76
N ALA A 225 9.65 -9.66 -6.06
CA ALA A 225 10.64 -9.23 -5.08
C ALA A 225 10.83 -10.28 -3.97
N SER A 226 9.76 -10.80 -3.41
CA SER A 226 9.81 -11.84 -2.38
C SER A 226 10.44 -13.15 -2.87
N ILE A 227 10.17 -13.56 -4.12
CA ILE A 227 10.84 -14.72 -4.72
C ILE A 227 12.34 -14.46 -4.89
N ALA A 228 12.71 -13.29 -5.39
CA ALA A 228 14.11 -12.97 -5.69
C ALA A 228 14.94 -12.75 -4.43
N ASN A 229 14.43 -11.96 -3.47
CA ASN A 229 15.18 -11.50 -2.30
C ASN A 229 15.05 -12.50 -1.13
N ASP A 230 13.83 -12.93 -0.79
CA ASP A 230 13.54 -13.80 0.36
C ASP A 230 13.59 -15.30 0.01
N LYS A 231 13.80 -15.65 -1.28
CA LYS A 231 13.74 -17.03 -1.77
C LYS A 231 12.42 -17.70 -1.45
N SER A 232 11.32 -16.96 -1.52
CA SER A 232 9.99 -17.43 -1.21
C SER A 232 9.56 -18.62 -2.08
N ALA A 233 8.99 -19.66 -1.46
CA ALA A 233 8.65 -20.93 -2.10
C ALA A 233 7.22 -20.92 -2.64
N PHE A 234 6.92 -20.03 -3.58
CA PHE A 234 5.65 -19.98 -4.31
C PHE A 234 5.86 -19.52 -5.76
N GLY A 235 4.86 -19.75 -6.59
CA GLY A 235 4.79 -19.23 -7.96
C GLY A 235 3.64 -18.24 -8.12
N LEU A 236 3.80 -17.32 -9.09
CA LEU A 236 2.75 -16.38 -9.49
C LEU A 236 1.80 -17.05 -10.48
N PHE A 237 0.51 -16.72 -10.39
CA PHE A 237 -0.46 -17.06 -11.41
C PHE A 237 -1.60 -16.02 -11.47
N PHE A 238 -2.29 -16.02 -12.61
CA PHE A 238 -3.50 -15.22 -12.83
C PHE A 238 -4.63 -16.20 -13.08
N PRO A 239 -5.60 -16.32 -12.15
CA PRO A 239 -6.70 -17.24 -12.33
C PRO A 239 -7.47 -16.93 -13.61
N ALA A 240 -7.69 -17.94 -14.46
CA ALA A 240 -8.48 -17.80 -15.65
C ALA A 240 -9.98 -17.95 -15.36
N THR A 241 -10.80 -17.32 -16.17
CA THR A 241 -12.24 -17.58 -16.28
C THR A 241 -12.49 -18.91 -17.01
N LYS A 242 -13.74 -19.39 -17.04
CA LYS A 242 -14.12 -20.67 -17.66
C LYS A 242 -13.78 -20.78 -19.15
N ASP A 243 -13.75 -19.65 -19.85
CA ASP A 243 -13.35 -19.54 -21.27
C ASP A 243 -11.82 -19.51 -21.47
N GLY A 244 -11.05 -19.63 -20.40
CA GLY A 244 -9.59 -19.65 -20.42
C GLY A 244 -8.93 -18.27 -20.46
N LYS A 245 -9.68 -17.20 -20.40
CA LYS A 245 -9.18 -15.82 -20.42
C LYS A 245 -8.55 -15.47 -19.06
N ARG A 246 -7.35 -14.92 -19.08
CA ARG A 246 -6.68 -14.37 -17.90
C ARG A 246 -6.77 -12.86 -17.93
N THR A 247 -7.40 -12.28 -16.92
CA THR A 247 -7.53 -10.83 -16.77
C THR A 247 -7.01 -10.43 -15.40
N THR A 248 -6.32 -9.31 -15.31
CA THR A 248 -5.95 -8.68 -14.05
C THR A 248 -6.26 -7.19 -14.07
N VAL A 249 -6.12 -6.53 -12.92
CA VAL A 249 -6.37 -5.10 -12.75
C VAL A 249 -5.05 -4.35 -12.57
N SER A 250 -4.93 -3.20 -13.23
CA SER A 250 -3.86 -2.23 -12.95
C SER A 250 -4.05 -1.67 -11.54
N LEU A 251 -3.01 -1.72 -10.74
CA LEU A 251 -3.04 -1.38 -9.32
C LEU A 251 -1.81 -0.55 -8.94
N PRO A 252 -1.71 0.69 -9.43
CA PRO A 252 -0.53 1.52 -9.22
C PRO A 252 -0.41 2.02 -7.78
N TYR A 253 0.83 2.20 -7.32
CA TYR A 253 1.12 3.02 -6.15
C TYR A 253 1.03 4.49 -6.52
N VAL A 254 0.23 5.23 -5.77
CA VAL A 254 -0.07 6.64 -6.06
C VAL A 254 0.28 7.47 -4.84
N MET A 255 1.07 8.51 -5.03
CA MET A 255 1.51 9.40 -3.96
C MET A 255 0.79 10.75 -3.98
N GLY A 256 0.60 11.34 -2.80
CA GLY A 256 0.06 12.68 -2.61
C GLY A 256 0.67 13.38 -1.41
N LEU A 257 0.63 14.70 -1.40
CA LEU A 257 1.06 15.51 -0.26
C LEU A 257 -0.07 15.54 0.79
N GLY A 258 0.24 15.20 2.04
CA GLY A 258 -0.75 15.22 3.12
C GLY A 258 -1.34 16.62 3.36
N ALA A 259 -2.64 16.70 3.60
CA ALA A 259 -3.28 17.98 3.97
C ALA A 259 -2.73 18.48 5.30
N ASN A 260 -2.32 19.73 5.34
CA ASN A 260 -1.66 20.35 6.50
C ASN A 260 -0.44 19.56 7.00
N ALA A 261 0.32 18.98 6.07
CA ALA A 261 1.53 18.22 6.37
C ALA A 261 2.47 18.96 7.32
N PRO A 262 2.95 18.35 8.42
CA PRO A 262 3.84 19.00 9.40
C PRO A 262 5.14 19.52 8.77
N ASN A 263 5.67 18.82 7.78
CA ASN A 263 6.85 19.20 6.99
C ASN A 263 6.51 19.17 5.49
N ALA A 264 5.60 20.06 5.06
CA ALA A 264 5.14 20.10 3.66
C ALA A 264 6.28 20.31 2.65
N ASP A 265 7.28 21.13 2.98
CA ASP A 265 8.40 21.41 2.07
C ASP A 265 9.32 20.20 1.91
N GLY A 266 9.60 19.48 2.99
CA GLY A 266 10.30 18.21 2.94
C GLY A 266 9.51 17.13 2.18
N GLY A 267 8.20 17.09 2.38
CA GLY A 267 7.29 16.21 1.64
C GLY A 267 7.32 16.45 0.14
N LYS A 268 7.26 17.72 -0.31
CA LYS A 268 7.39 18.10 -1.72
C LYS A 268 8.74 17.67 -2.30
N GLN A 269 9.83 17.96 -1.59
CA GLN A 269 11.18 17.55 -2.03
C GLN A 269 11.30 16.02 -2.17
N LEU A 270 10.68 15.26 -1.28
CA LEU A 270 10.66 13.79 -1.39
C LEU A 270 9.83 13.33 -2.58
N MET A 271 8.66 13.91 -2.82
CA MET A 271 7.83 13.58 -3.98
C MET A 271 8.55 13.90 -5.30
N ASP A 272 9.21 15.05 -5.39
CA ASP A 272 10.02 15.45 -6.54
C ASP A 272 11.16 14.45 -6.80
N TYR A 273 11.84 14.05 -5.73
CA TYR A 273 12.91 13.07 -5.80
C TYR A 273 12.40 11.70 -6.27
N LEU A 274 11.31 11.17 -5.72
CA LEU A 274 10.76 9.88 -6.08
C LEU A 274 10.24 9.83 -7.52
N LEU A 275 9.77 10.95 -8.07
CA LEU A 275 9.32 11.04 -9.46
C LEU A 275 10.41 11.52 -10.42
N SER A 276 11.61 11.84 -9.96
CA SER A 276 12.73 12.17 -10.85
C SER A 276 13.08 11.01 -11.78
N ALA A 277 13.60 11.30 -12.99
CA ALA A 277 14.00 10.26 -13.93
C ALA A 277 15.02 9.27 -13.31
N ASP A 278 15.97 9.80 -12.53
CA ASP A 278 17.01 8.99 -11.87
C ASP A 278 16.41 8.00 -10.85
N ALA A 279 15.47 8.44 -10.01
CA ALA A 279 14.81 7.55 -9.05
C ALA A 279 13.92 6.53 -9.79
N GLN A 280 13.19 6.97 -10.80
CA GLN A 280 12.31 6.11 -11.58
C GLN A 280 13.07 5.04 -12.37
N GLN A 281 14.30 5.31 -12.80
CA GLN A 281 15.15 4.31 -13.48
C GLN A 281 15.48 3.12 -12.57
N THR A 282 15.38 3.26 -11.25
CA THR A 282 15.71 2.20 -10.29
C THR A 282 14.50 1.37 -9.86
N VAL A 283 13.28 1.76 -10.23
CA VAL A 283 12.04 1.13 -9.78
C VAL A 283 12.00 -0.37 -10.11
N SER A 284 12.37 -0.75 -11.32
CA SER A 284 12.38 -2.16 -11.71
C SER A 284 13.52 -2.93 -11.05
N GLY A 285 14.74 -2.38 -11.08
CA GLY A 285 15.93 -3.03 -10.53
C GLY A 285 15.85 -3.29 -9.03
N ASP A 286 15.34 -2.30 -8.27
CA ASP A 286 15.27 -2.38 -6.82
C ASP A 286 14.00 -3.08 -6.31
N ALA A 287 12.86 -2.96 -7.04
CA ALA A 287 11.56 -3.40 -6.51
C ALA A 287 10.68 -4.23 -7.47
N PHE A 288 11.13 -4.59 -8.66
CA PHE A 288 10.27 -5.25 -9.66
C PHE A 288 9.03 -4.42 -10.05
N GLY A 289 9.04 -3.13 -9.79
CA GLY A 289 7.97 -2.20 -10.16
C GLY A 289 8.11 -1.72 -11.60
N ILE A 290 7.04 -1.13 -12.12
CA ILE A 290 7.04 -0.49 -13.42
C ILE A 290 7.16 1.02 -13.20
N PRO A 291 8.18 1.71 -13.79
CA PRO A 291 8.30 3.15 -13.68
C PRO A 291 7.03 3.86 -14.16
N ALA A 292 6.53 4.83 -13.38
CA ALA A 292 5.37 5.61 -13.75
C ALA A 292 5.64 6.56 -14.93
N ARG A 293 6.90 6.98 -15.12
CA ARG A 293 7.32 7.91 -16.18
C ARG A 293 7.46 7.22 -17.52
N SER A 294 6.85 7.78 -18.54
CA SER A 294 6.87 7.27 -19.92
C SER A 294 8.20 7.47 -20.65
N ASP A 295 9.01 8.42 -20.19
CA ASP A 295 10.36 8.71 -20.72
C ASP A 295 11.45 7.86 -20.08
N VAL A 296 11.14 7.08 -19.03
CA VAL A 296 12.04 6.08 -18.43
C VAL A 296 11.76 4.71 -19.05
N LYS A 297 12.83 4.06 -19.54
CA LYS A 297 12.77 2.78 -20.26
C LYS A 297 13.72 1.78 -19.60
N PRO A 298 13.29 1.06 -18.55
CA PRO A 298 14.13 0.03 -17.95
C PRO A 298 14.36 -1.12 -18.95
N ALA A 299 15.53 -1.74 -18.84
CA ALA A 299 15.91 -2.89 -19.67
C ALA A 299 16.58 -4.00 -18.82
N ASP A 300 16.46 -3.88 -17.50
CA ASP A 300 17.04 -4.83 -16.56
C ASP A 300 16.24 -6.15 -16.49
N ALA A 301 16.85 -7.17 -15.89
CA ALA A 301 16.26 -8.51 -15.80
C ALA A 301 14.96 -8.54 -14.97
N ASN A 302 14.81 -7.65 -13.98
CA ASN A 302 13.61 -7.58 -13.13
C ASN A 302 12.43 -7.02 -13.93
N TYR A 303 12.65 -6.00 -14.76
CA TYR A 303 11.63 -5.49 -15.67
C TYR A 303 11.16 -6.58 -16.65
N GLN A 304 12.12 -7.32 -17.24
CA GLN A 304 11.79 -8.46 -18.12
C GLN A 304 11.01 -9.55 -17.39
N ALA A 305 11.29 -9.79 -16.10
CA ALA A 305 10.52 -10.74 -15.30
C ALA A 305 9.07 -10.29 -15.10
N VAL A 306 8.82 -8.98 -14.90
CA VAL A 306 7.47 -8.42 -14.83
C VAL A 306 6.75 -8.59 -16.17
N GLU A 307 7.36 -8.20 -17.28
CA GLU A 307 6.76 -8.35 -18.63
C GLU A 307 6.40 -9.81 -18.91
N LYS A 308 7.30 -10.75 -18.58
CA LYS A 308 7.06 -12.18 -18.72
C LYS A 308 5.93 -12.68 -17.82
N ALA A 309 5.81 -12.16 -16.59
CA ALA A 309 4.75 -12.58 -15.67
C ALA A 309 3.35 -12.24 -16.20
N VAL A 310 3.20 -11.10 -16.87
CA VAL A 310 1.92 -10.64 -17.42
C VAL A 310 1.70 -11.01 -18.88
N ASP A 311 2.59 -11.78 -19.49
CA ASP A 311 2.45 -12.19 -20.89
C ASP A 311 1.16 -12.97 -21.12
N GLY A 312 0.36 -12.51 -22.09
CA GLY A 312 -0.96 -13.05 -22.42
C GLY A 312 -2.02 -12.84 -21.33
N VAL A 313 -1.82 -11.89 -20.40
CA VAL A 313 -2.81 -11.45 -19.42
C VAL A 313 -3.42 -10.13 -19.89
N GLU A 314 -4.74 -10.04 -19.91
CA GLU A 314 -5.43 -8.78 -20.18
C GLU A 314 -5.33 -7.88 -18.95
N ILE A 315 -4.86 -6.65 -19.14
CA ILE A 315 -4.77 -5.64 -18.07
C ILE A 315 -6.02 -4.75 -18.13
N TRP A 316 -6.92 -4.94 -17.18
CA TRP A 316 -8.08 -4.09 -17.02
C TRP A 316 -7.71 -2.80 -16.28
N GLN A 317 -8.17 -1.67 -16.83
CA GLN A 317 -8.02 -0.33 -16.23
C GLN A 317 -9.40 0.11 -15.71
N PRO A 318 -9.67 0.08 -14.38
CA PRO A 318 -10.94 0.53 -13.83
C PRO A 318 -11.19 2.03 -14.05
N ASP A 319 -12.46 2.41 -14.20
CA ASP A 319 -12.88 3.78 -13.92
C ASP A 319 -12.91 4.00 -12.40
N TRP A 320 -11.80 4.50 -11.88
CA TRP A 320 -11.64 4.67 -10.44
C TRP A 320 -12.60 5.68 -9.82
N SER A 321 -13.18 6.59 -10.62
CA SER A 321 -14.21 7.52 -10.14
C SER A 321 -15.53 6.79 -9.90
N ALA A 322 -15.91 5.91 -10.83
CA ALA A 322 -17.08 5.06 -10.66
C ALA A 322 -16.87 4.06 -9.49
N VAL A 323 -15.68 3.47 -9.40
CA VAL A 323 -15.32 2.57 -8.28
C VAL A 323 -15.44 3.30 -6.93
N LEU A 324 -14.93 4.53 -6.83
CA LEU A 324 -15.02 5.30 -5.58
C LEU A 324 -16.47 5.58 -5.16
N ALA A 325 -17.33 5.88 -6.12
CA ALA A 325 -18.75 6.17 -5.84
C ALA A 325 -19.47 4.97 -5.20
N ASP A 326 -19.10 3.74 -5.57
CA ASP A 326 -19.73 2.50 -5.11
C ASP A 326 -18.95 1.80 -3.98
N LEU A 327 -17.73 2.24 -3.65
CA LEU A 327 -16.78 1.53 -2.78
C LEU A 327 -17.37 1.08 -1.45
N ASP A 328 -17.96 2.02 -0.72
CA ASP A 328 -18.48 1.73 0.64
C ASP A 328 -19.67 0.73 0.57
N ALA A 329 -20.52 0.85 -0.45
CA ALA A 329 -21.63 -0.07 -0.67
C ALA A 329 -21.14 -1.47 -1.10
N ASP A 330 -20.15 -1.54 -1.98
CA ASP A 330 -19.57 -2.79 -2.45
C ASP A 330 -18.84 -3.53 -1.32
N VAL A 331 -18.10 -2.82 -0.47
CA VAL A 331 -17.44 -3.39 0.71
C VAL A 331 -18.46 -3.88 1.75
N ALA A 332 -19.54 -3.13 1.97
CA ALA A 332 -20.61 -3.57 2.86
C ALA A 332 -21.33 -4.83 2.34
N ALA A 333 -21.61 -4.88 1.03
CA ALA A 333 -22.20 -6.05 0.37
C ALA A 333 -21.27 -7.28 0.46
N TYR A 334 -19.97 -7.09 0.20
CA TYR A 334 -18.97 -8.14 0.40
C TYR A 334 -18.98 -8.66 1.83
N THR A 335 -18.89 -7.77 2.82
CA THR A 335 -18.87 -8.15 4.24
C THR A 335 -20.08 -9.00 4.60
N LYS A 336 -21.27 -8.63 4.13
CA LYS A 336 -22.49 -9.42 4.33
C LYS A 336 -22.43 -10.78 3.65
N ALA A 337 -21.88 -10.87 2.44
CA ALA A 337 -21.82 -12.12 1.67
C ALA A 337 -20.89 -13.17 2.28
N VAL A 338 -19.82 -12.74 2.99
CA VAL A 338 -18.84 -13.65 3.62
C VAL A 338 -19.13 -13.95 5.09
N GLN A 339 -20.06 -13.24 5.72
CA GLN A 339 -20.50 -13.51 7.11
C GLN A 339 -21.71 -14.45 7.18
N GLY A 340 -22.35 -14.71 6.03
CA GLY A 340 -23.55 -15.46 5.79
C GLY A 340 -23.77 -16.71 6.19
#